data_2984903568c23a1023974a46c6e4ccee
#
_entry.id   2984903568c23a1023974a46c6e4ccee
#
_cell.length_a   1.000
_cell.length_b   1.000
_cell.length_c   1.000
_cell.angle_alpha   90.00
_cell.angle_beta   90.00
_cell.angle_gamma   90.00
#
_symmetry.space_group_name_H-M   'P 1'
#
loop_
_entity.id
_entity.type
_entity.pdbx_description
1 polymer ?
#
loop_
_entity_poly.entity_id
_entity_poly.type
_entity_poly.pdbx_seq_one_letter_code
_entity_poly.pdbx_strand_id
1 'polypeptide(L)'
;MSVFQSGFHPEQIAVKIPLWREILLLHELTKLRSDPVFRGNGIPRGNGAAVITIPGFLCSDNYTAYLTKWLNQIGYRAFPSGIEQNNDCIQRALQRLLPTIENAYAETNGKVHLIGHSLGGVLARIAATNHPEKIASIITLGSPFRGIRAHSLILRLSDKARSKIQSDQPHCFTGFCECPSVAALRTALPPEVRHCAIYTKTDGVVDWNACLGDETNHEVKGTHSGLVFSAEVYRLLADWLQ
;
A
#
# COMPACT_ATOMS: atom_id res chain seq x y z
N MET A 1 0.41 -1.90 -29.29
CA MET A 1 1.29 -2.27 -28.18
C MET A 1 1.99 -1.00 -27.70
N SER A 2 1.45 -0.28 -26.71
CA SER A 2 2.12 0.90 -26.17
C SER A 2 3.08 0.39 -25.09
N VAL A 3 4.35 0.62 -25.32
CA VAL A 3 5.43 0.41 -24.35
C VAL A 3 5.14 1.35 -23.17
N PHE A 4 4.60 0.82 -22.08
CA PHE A 4 4.59 1.53 -20.82
C PHE A 4 6.05 1.68 -20.38
N GLN A 5 6.59 2.88 -20.56
CA GLN A 5 7.89 3.22 -20.02
C GLN A 5 7.84 2.97 -18.51
N SER A 6 8.77 2.20 -18.00
CA SER A 6 8.99 1.96 -16.57
C SER A 6 9.31 3.30 -15.90
N GLY A 7 8.33 3.90 -15.23
CA GLY A 7 8.53 5.15 -14.51
C GLY A 7 7.24 5.70 -13.92
N PHE A 8 7.30 6.25 -12.72
CA PHE A 8 6.21 6.98 -12.09
C PHE A 8 5.97 8.31 -12.84
N HIS A 9 4.74 8.51 -13.31
CA HIS A 9 4.30 9.77 -13.90
C HIS A 9 3.58 10.61 -12.83
N PRO A 10 4.10 11.77 -12.44
CA PRO A 10 3.52 12.60 -11.38
C PRO A 10 2.20 13.27 -11.79
N GLU A 11 1.87 13.27 -13.08
CA GLU A 11 0.62 13.83 -13.57
C GLU A 11 -0.60 13.10 -13.01
N GLN A 12 -1.53 13.88 -12.47
CA GLN A 12 -2.82 13.36 -12.01
C GLN A 12 -3.78 13.24 -13.19
N ILE A 13 -4.20 12.02 -13.48
CA ILE A 13 -5.14 11.73 -14.55
C ILE A 13 -6.47 11.30 -13.94
N ALA A 14 -7.52 12.08 -14.20
CA ALA A 14 -8.87 11.70 -13.83
C ALA A 14 -9.38 10.58 -14.74
N VAL A 15 -9.81 9.46 -14.14
CA VAL A 15 -10.36 8.32 -14.86
C VAL A 15 -11.83 8.11 -14.49
N LYS A 16 -12.61 7.63 -15.46
CA LYS A 16 -14.03 7.30 -15.26
C LYS A 16 -14.13 5.85 -14.75
N ILE A 17 -14.13 5.70 -13.44
CA ILE A 17 -14.30 4.42 -12.76
C ILE A 17 -15.50 4.49 -11.80
N PRO A 18 -16.18 3.37 -11.55
CA PRO A 18 -17.44 3.37 -10.82
C PRO A 18 -17.20 3.39 -9.31
N LEU A 19 -16.96 4.56 -8.73
CA LEU A 19 -16.71 4.76 -7.28
C LEU A 19 -17.82 4.16 -6.40
N TRP A 20 -19.06 4.05 -6.90
CA TRP A 20 -20.17 3.46 -6.16
C TRP A 20 -19.93 1.99 -5.76
N ARG A 21 -19.01 1.28 -6.42
CA ARG A 21 -18.64 -0.10 -6.06
C ARG A 21 -18.08 -0.20 -4.66
N GLU A 22 -17.46 0.86 -4.15
CA GLU A 22 -16.87 0.89 -2.81
C GLU A 22 -17.90 0.71 -1.68
N ILE A 23 -19.20 0.82 -1.97
CA ILE A 23 -20.27 0.50 -1.01
C ILE A 23 -20.26 -0.98 -0.59
N LEU A 24 -19.66 -1.87 -1.42
CA LEU A 24 -19.58 -3.30 -1.14
C LEU A 24 -18.57 -3.66 -0.03
N LEU A 25 -17.80 -2.69 0.47
CA LEU A 25 -16.82 -2.87 1.54
C LEU A 25 -17.37 -3.63 2.76
N LEU A 26 -18.59 -3.28 3.22
CA LEU A 26 -19.21 -3.95 4.37
C LEU A 26 -19.51 -5.43 4.09
N HIS A 27 -19.88 -5.75 2.87
CA HIS A 27 -20.09 -7.13 2.45
C HIS A 27 -18.78 -7.93 2.42
N GLU A 28 -17.69 -7.33 1.94
CA GLU A 28 -16.37 -7.95 1.91
C GLU A 28 -15.84 -8.22 3.31
N LEU A 29 -16.00 -7.28 4.23
CA LEU A 29 -15.66 -7.48 5.65
C LEU A 29 -16.48 -8.62 6.28
N THR A 30 -17.78 -8.71 5.97
CA THR A 30 -18.63 -9.79 6.48
C THR A 30 -18.18 -11.14 5.95
N LYS A 31 -17.86 -11.21 4.65
CA LYS A 31 -17.30 -12.43 4.03
C LYS A 31 -15.99 -12.85 4.67
N LEU A 32 -15.06 -11.93 4.88
CA LEU A 32 -13.78 -12.22 5.54
C LEU A 32 -14.02 -12.82 6.92
N ARG A 33 -14.89 -12.22 7.73
CA ARG A 33 -15.16 -12.68 9.09
C ARG A 33 -15.74 -14.09 9.16
N SER A 34 -16.49 -14.50 8.14
CA SER A 34 -17.07 -15.86 8.04
C SER A 34 -16.09 -16.88 7.43
N ASP A 35 -15.05 -16.42 6.73
CA ASP A 35 -14.08 -17.29 6.07
C ASP A 35 -13.10 -17.92 7.10
N PRO A 36 -12.78 -19.22 6.97
CA PRO A 36 -11.82 -19.91 7.84
C PRO A 36 -10.44 -19.25 7.89
N VAL A 37 -10.00 -18.59 6.79
CA VAL A 37 -8.71 -17.88 6.73
C VAL A 37 -8.59 -16.80 7.79
N PHE A 38 -9.71 -16.15 8.15
CA PHE A 38 -9.71 -15.11 9.18
C PHE A 38 -9.32 -15.65 10.57
N ARG A 39 -9.52 -16.95 10.79
CA ARG A 39 -9.06 -17.65 12.01
C ARG A 39 -7.69 -18.31 11.83
N GLY A 40 -7.02 -18.08 10.69
CA GLY A 40 -5.74 -18.68 10.38
C GLY A 40 -5.81 -20.15 9.98
N ASN A 41 -6.99 -20.64 9.57
CA ASN A 41 -7.18 -22.02 9.16
C ASN A 41 -6.85 -22.21 7.67
N GLY A 42 -6.18 -23.32 7.34
CA GLY A 42 -5.88 -23.71 5.97
C GLY A 42 -4.80 -22.85 5.27
N ILE A 43 -3.94 -22.19 6.04
CA ILE A 43 -2.84 -21.35 5.55
C ILE A 43 -1.54 -21.65 6.30
N PRO A 44 -0.37 -21.35 5.69
CA PRO A 44 0.92 -21.43 6.37
C PRO A 44 0.96 -20.52 7.61
N ARG A 45 1.78 -20.92 8.57
CA ARG A 45 2.07 -20.13 9.76
C ARG A 45 3.29 -19.26 9.54
N GLY A 46 3.26 -18.05 10.08
CA GLY A 46 4.41 -17.15 10.10
C GLY A 46 5.55 -17.65 10.99
N ASN A 47 6.72 -17.16 10.72
CA ASN A 47 7.99 -17.52 11.36
C ASN A 47 8.49 -16.47 12.35
N GLY A 48 7.64 -15.52 12.79
CA GLY A 48 8.02 -14.41 13.65
C GLY A 48 8.65 -13.21 12.91
N ALA A 49 8.74 -13.24 11.58
CA ALA A 49 9.26 -12.12 10.81
C ALA A 49 8.42 -10.84 11.01
N ALA A 50 9.10 -9.69 10.96
CA ALA A 50 8.46 -8.39 11.09
C ALA A 50 7.62 -8.05 9.86
N VAL A 51 6.38 -7.62 10.07
CA VAL A 51 5.47 -7.14 9.02
C VAL A 51 4.88 -5.80 9.44
N ILE A 52 4.96 -4.77 8.61
CA ILE A 52 4.32 -3.47 8.86
C ILE A 52 3.16 -3.28 7.88
N THR A 53 1.98 -2.94 8.40
CA THR A 53 0.81 -2.61 7.58
C THR A 53 0.65 -1.10 7.46
N ILE A 54 0.50 -0.58 6.22
CA ILE A 54 0.52 0.85 5.93
C ILE A 54 -0.82 1.25 5.27
N PRO A 55 -1.59 2.17 5.87
CA PRO A 55 -2.91 2.55 5.38
C PRO A 55 -2.86 3.44 4.14
N GLY A 56 -3.98 3.47 3.39
CA GLY A 56 -4.18 4.31 2.22
C GLY A 56 -4.45 5.79 2.54
N PHE A 57 -4.69 6.57 1.49
CA PHE A 57 -5.01 7.99 1.58
C PHE A 57 -6.22 8.25 2.48
N LEU A 58 -6.14 9.25 3.35
CA LEU A 58 -7.11 9.65 4.38
C LEU A 58 -7.38 8.59 5.47
N CYS A 59 -6.75 7.42 5.39
CA CYS A 59 -6.89 6.36 6.39
C CYS A 59 -5.82 6.48 7.48
N SER A 60 -6.08 5.79 8.60
CA SER A 60 -5.15 5.58 9.72
C SER A 60 -4.87 4.09 9.88
N ASP A 61 -3.99 3.75 10.82
CA ASP A 61 -3.69 2.37 11.20
C ASP A 61 -4.94 1.58 11.66
N ASN A 62 -5.99 2.27 12.10
CA ASN A 62 -7.28 1.62 12.42
C ASN A 62 -7.90 0.91 11.21
N TYR A 63 -7.67 1.41 10.01
CA TYR A 63 -8.17 0.79 8.77
C TYR A 63 -7.48 -0.56 8.48
N THR A 64 -6.20 -0.67 8.76
CA THR A 64 -5.42 -1.92 8.57
C THR A 64 -5.39 -2.80 9.82
N ALA A 65 -6.04 -2.40 10.93
CA ALA A 65 -5.96 -3.08 12.22
C ALA A 65 -6.41 -4.56 12.18
N TYR A 66 -7.41 -4.89 11.36
CA TYR A 66 -7.82 -6.29 11.16
C TYR A 66 -6.69 -7.13 10.56
N LEU A 67 -6.02 -6.60 9.55
CA LEU A 67 -4.89 -7.24 8.88
C LEU A 67 -3.70 -7.40 9.85
N THR A 68 -3.36 -6.34 10.59
CA THR A 68 -2.28 -6.37 11.58
C THR A 68 -2.54 -7.43 12.66
N LYS A 69 -3.76 -7.47 13.21
CA LYS A 69 -4.16 -8.46 14.22
C LYS A 69 -4.09 -9.88 13.64
N TRP A 70 -4.58 -10.09 12.43
CA TRP A 70 -4.55 -11.38 11.77
C TRP A 70 -3.13 -11.87 11.53
N LEU A 71 -2.22 -11.02 11.06
CA LEU A 71 -0.81 -11.36 10.87
C LEU A 71 -0.15 -11.82 12.18
N ASN A 72 -0.43 -11.14 13.29
CA ASN A 72 0.03 -11.56 14.62
C ASN A 72 -0.58 -12.91 15.01
N GLN A 73 -1.87 -13.13 14.74
CA GLN A 73 -2.57 -14.39 15.03
C GLN A 73 -1.97 -15.58 14.28
N ILE A 74 -1.51 -15.37 13.04
CA ILE A 74 -0.92 -16.45 12.23
C ILE A 74 0.58 -16.64 12.47
N GLY A 75 1.22 -15.85 13.33
CA GLY A 75 2.58 -16.07 13.82
C GLY A 75 3.64 -15.14 13.26
N TYR A 76 3.27 -14.03 12.61
CA TYR A 76 4.18 -12.93 12.31
C TYR A 76 4.28 -11.97 13.49
N ARG A 77 5.29 -11.10 13.47
CA ARG A 77 5.36 -9.94 14.35
C ARG A 77 4.90 -8.70 13.59
N ALA A 78 3.62 -8.42 13.64
CA ALA A 78 3.02 -7.37 12.84
C ALA A 78 2.84 -6.06 13.64
N PHE A 79 3.20 -4.95 13.01
CA PHE A 79 3.18 -3.60 13.57
C PHE A 79 2.25 -2.70 12.73
N PRO A 80 1.53 -1.76 13.37
CA PRO A 80 0.93 -0.63 12.67
C PRO A 80 2.03 0.31 12.18
N SER A 81 1.73 1.13 11.17
CA SER A 81 2.71 2.02 10.54
C SER A 81 3.15 3.22 11.38
N GLY A 82 2.38 3.60 12.39
CA GLY A 82 2.53 4.85 13.12
C GLY A 82 1.91 6.06 12.43
N ILE A 83 1.13 5.86 11.36
CA ILE A 83 0.46 6.92 10.62
C ILE A 83 -0.96 7.13 11.17
N GLU A 84 -1.18 8.24 11.86
CA GLU A 84 -2.48 8.61 12.42
C GLU A 84 -3.49 8.98 11.34
N GLN A 85 -3.05 9.70 10.30
CA GLN A 85 -3.84 9.99 9.11
C GLN A 85 -2.91 10.18 7.90
N ASN A 86 -3.12 9.37 6.86
CA ASN A 86 -2.29 9.40 5.65
C ASN A 86 -2.81 10.43 4.64
N ASN A 87 -2.61 11.71 4.95
CA ASN A 87 -3.06 12.85 4.14
C ASN A 87 -2.00 13.95 3.98
N ASP A 88 -0.77 13.64 4.36
CA ASP A 88 0.36 14.57 4.33
C ASP A 88 1.22 14.41 3.05
N CYS A 89 2.22 15.24 2.90
CA CYS A 89 3.28 15.09 1.92
C CYS A 89 3.93 13.70 2.04
N ILE A 90 4.19 13.05 0.92
CA ILE A 90 4.81 11.71 0.85
C ILE A 90 6.11 11.67 1.67
N GLN A 91 6.93 12.72 1.60
CA GLN A 91 8.18 12.80 2.35
C GLN A 91 7.95 12.80 3.86
N ARG A 92 6.96 13.56 4.35
CA ARG A 92 6.61 13.58 5.79
C ARG A 92 5.97 12.26 6.23
N ALA A 93 5.10 11.68 5.41
CA ALA A 93 4.51 10.38 5.69
C ALA A 93 5.58 9.29 5.80
N LEU A 94 6.60 9.31 4.93
CA LEU A 94 7.74 8.43 5.01
C LEU A 94 8.54 8.65 6.31
N GLN A 95 8.79 9.90 6.71
CA GLN A 95 9.50 10.20 7.95
C GLN A 95 8.77 9.66 9.19
N ARG A 96 7.43 9.58 9.18
CA ARG A 96 6.64 8.96 10.26
C ARG A 96 6.74 7.42 10.23
N LEU A 97 6.87 6.83 9.05
CA LEU A 97 6.99 5.38 8.89
C LEU A 97 8.38 4.84 9.30
N LEU A 98 9.44 5.61 9.04
CA LEU A 98 10.82 5.16 9.26
C LEU A 98 11.10 4.69 10.70
N PRO A 99 10.69 5.38 11.78
CA PRO A 99 10.90 4.89 13.15
C PRO A 99 10.27 3.52 13.40
N THR A 100 9.12 3.23 12.79
CA THR A 100 8.47 1.90 12.91
C THR A 100 9.28 0.84 12.18
N ILE A 101 9.85 1.14 11.02
CA ILE A 101 10.74 0.23 10.29
C ILE A 101 11.99 -0.07 11.12
N GLU A 102 12.62 0.97 11.70
CA GLU A 102 13.80 0.82 12.55
C GLU A 102 13.53 -0.06 13.76
N ASN A 103 12.43 0.21 14.48
CA ASN A 103 12.03 -0.56 15.65
C ASN A 103 11.73 -2.03 15.29
N ALA A 104 10.97 -2.27 14.22
CA ALA A 104 10.63 -3.61 13.78
C ALA A 104 11.86 -4.42 13.35
N TYR A 105 12.79 -3.78 12.61
CA TYR A 105 14.07 -4.36 12.22
C TYR A 105 14.92 -4.74 13.45
N ALA A 106 15.07 -3.83 14.41
CA ALA A 106 15.84 -4.06 15.62
C ALA A 106 15.21 -5.14 16.51
N GLU A 107 13.88 -5.14 16.64
CA GLU A 107 13.15 -6.04 17.53
C GLU A 107 13.17 -7.49 17.04
N THR A 108 13.15 -7.70 15.71
CA THR A 108 13.18 -9.05 15.11
C THR A 108 14.56 -9.48 14.65
N ASN A 109 15.54 -8.58 14.69
CA ASN A 109 16.90 -8.79 14.15
C ASN A 109 16.87 -9.32 12.70
N GLY A 110 15.92 -8.86 11.91
CA GLY A 110 15.69 -9.31 10.54
C GLY A 110 15.03 -8.26 9.66
N LYS A 111 15.16 -8.43 8.34
CA LYS A 111 14.50 -7.54 7.36
C LYS A 111 12.99 -7.59 7.50
N VAL A 112 12.34 -6.45 7.25
CA VAL A 112 10.92 -6.21 7.45
C VAL A 112 10.13 -6.40 6.16
N HIS A 113 8.95 -6.99 6.23
CA HIS A 113 7.98 -7.00 5.14
C HIS A 113 7.02 -5.82 5.28
N LEU A 114 6.76 -5.10 4.19
CA LEU A 114 5.82 -3.98 4.17
C LEU A 114 4.57 -4.37 3.38
N ILE A 115 3.39 -4.23 3.97
CA ILE A 115 2.11 -4.40 3.29
C ILE A 115 1.42 -3.04 3.23
N GLY A 116 1.34 -2.45 2.04
CA GLY A 116 0.77 -1.13 1.86
C GLY A 116 -0.51 -1.13 1.02
N HIS A 117 -1.57 -0.52 1.53
CA HIS A 117 -2.80 -0.30 0.78
C HIS A 117 -2.79 1.06 0.09
N SER A 118 -3.12 1.12 -1.20
CA SER A 118 -3.26 2.36 -1.95
C SER A 118 -2.01 3.26 -1.80
N LEU A 119 -2.13 4.48 -1.28
CA LEU A 119 -1.01 5.36 -0.96
C LEU A 119 0.02 4.70 -0.02
N GLY A 120 -0.41 3.82 0.86
CA GLY A 120 0.49 3.07 1.75
C GLY A 120 1.47 2.17 1.01
N GLY A 121 1.06 1.58 -0.13
CA GLY A 121 1.97 0.79 -0.97
C GLY A 121 2.95 1.67 -1.76
N VAL A 122 2.56 2.89 -2.10
CA VAL A 122 3.48 3.90 -2.66
C VAL A 122 4.56 4.24 -1.63
N LEU A 123 4.18 4.46 -0.35
CA LEU A 123 5.13 4.69 0.74
C LEU A 123 6.04 3.48 0.98
N ALA A 124 5.48 2.25 0.94
CA ALA A 124 6.26 1.02 1.06
C ALA A 124 7.34 0.91 -0.03
N ARG A 125 6.99 1.24 -1.29
CA ARG A 125 7.95 1.23 -2.40
C ARG A 125 9.06 2.25 -2.20
N ILE A 126 8.73 3.48 -1.76
CA ILE A 126 9.73 4.52 -1.48
C ILE A 126 10.68 4.07 -0.35
N ALA A 127 10.11 3.54 0.75
CA ALA A 127 10.90 3.03 1.87
C ALA A 127 11.85 1.93 1.42
N ALA A 128 11.38 0.98 0.61
CA ALA A 128 12.18 -0.14 0.10
C ALA A 128 13.29 0.32 -0.87
N THR A 129 13.02 1.34 -1.69
CA THR A 129 14.04 1.91 -2.58
C THR A 129 15.14 2.63 -1.81
N ASN A 130 14.77 3.32 -0.70
CA ASN A 130 15.72 4.10 0.09
C ASN A 130 16.47 3.28 1.17
N HIS A 131 15.87 2.17 1.64
CA HIS A 131 16.39 1.35 2.74
C HIS A 131 16.34 -0.16 2.42
N PRO A 132 16.91 -0.61 1.29
CA PRO A 132 16.81 -2.01 0.86
C PRO A 132 17.51 -2.96 1.84
N GLU A 133 18.45 -2.47 2.63
CA GLU A 133 19.14 -3.25 3.66
C GLU A 133 18.21 -3.69 4.80
N LYS A 134 17.10 -2.98 5.02
CA LYS A 134 16.13 -3.26 6.10
C LYS A 134 14.85 -3.92 5.61
N ILE A 135 14.57 -3.89 4.30
CA ILE A 135 13.32 -4.37 3.73
C ILE A 135 13.53 -5.68 2.98
N ALA A 136 12.80 -6.71 3.36
CA ALA A 136 12.80 -8.02 2.68
C ALA A 136 11.89 -8.03 1.46
N SER A 137 10.72 -7.41 1.61
CA SER A 137 9.71 -7.37 0.55
C SER A 137 8.67 -6.30 0.75
N ILE A 138 8.02 -5.94 -0.34
CA ILE A 138 6.81 -5.13 -0.33
C ILE A 138 5.65 -5.89 -0.97
N ILE A 139 4.47 -5.77 -0.36
CA ILE A 139 3.21 -6.24 -0.92
C ILE A 139 2.29 -5.04 -1.05
N THR A 140 1.85 -4.74 -2.26
CA THR A 140 1.03 -3.56 -2.54
C THR A 140 -0.40 -3.98 -2.87
N LEU A 141 -1.37 -3.38 -2.18
CA LEU A 141 -2.79 -3.65 -2.35
C LEU A 141 -3.45 -2.44 -3.04
N GLY A 142 -3.77 -2.54 -4.33
CA GLY A 142 -4.38 -1.47 -5.11
C GLY A 142 -3.58 -0.17 -5.12
N SER A 143 -2.26 -0.23 -5.21
CA SER A 143 -1.38 0.93 -5.04
C SER A 143 -0.91 1.48 -6.39
N PRO A 144 -1.27 2.74 -6.75
CA PRO A 144 -0.97 3.31 -8.07
C PRO A 144 0.45 3.90 -8.13
N PHE A 145 1.48 3.08 -8.04
CA PHE A 145 2.88 3.53 -8.05
C PHE A 145 3.46 3.78 -9.44
N ARG A 146 2.71 3.52 -10.52
CA ARG A 146 3.09 3.91 -11.90
C ARG A 146 2.54 5.28 -12.32
N GLY A 147 1.71 5.91 -11.51
CA GLY A 147 1.12 7.22 -11.77
C GLY A 147 -0.20 7.41 -11.06
N ILE A 148 -0.57 8.67 -10.82
CA ILE A 148 -1.78 9.01 -10.08
C ILE A 148 -2.97 9.03 -11.05
N ARG A 149 -3.55 7.87 -11.31
CA ARG A 149 -4.74 7.69 -12.16
C ARG A 149 -5.90 7.26 -11.28
N ALA A 150 -6.79 8.20 -10.95
CA ALA A 150 -7.85 7.97 -9.96
C ALA A 150 -9.17 8.65 -10.35
N HIS A 151 -10.25 8.27 -9.65
CA HIS A 151 -11.55 8.92 -9.79
C HIS A 151 -11.45 10.42 -9.44
N SER A 152 -12.13 11.29 -10.20
CA SER A 152 -12.05 12.76 -10.09
C SER A 152 -12.35 13.29 -8.68
N LEU A 153 -13.23 12.63 -7.93
CA LEU A 153 -13.52 12.99 -6.55
C LEU A 153 -12.29 12.77 -5.64
N ILE A 154 -11.60 11.67 -5.82
CA ILE A 154 -10.39 11.33 -5.03
C ILE A 154 -9.28 12.34 -5.33
N LEU A 155 -9.11 12.70 -6.60
CA LEU A 155 -8.13 13.73 -6.99
C LEU A 155 -8.46 15.09 -6.34
N ARG A 156 -9.73 15.51 -6.35
CA ARG A 156 -10.16 16.74 -5.66
C ARG A 156 -9.91 16.72 -4.14
N LEU A 157 -10.14 15.57 -3.49
CA LEU A 157 -9.82 15.41 -2.07
C LEU A 157 -8.31 15.47 -1.81
N SER A 158 -7.53 14.89 -2.70
CA SER A 158 -6.07 14.97 -2.68
C SER A 158 -5.59 16.42 -2.82
N ASP A 159 -6.14 17.17 -3.78
CA ASP A 159 -5.79 18.58 -3.99
C ASP A 159 -6.15 19.45 -2.77
N LYS A 160 -7.31 19.19 -2.13
CA LYS A 160 -7.70 19.85 -0.89
C LYS A 160 -6.75 19.53 0.28
N ALA A 161 -6.31 18.28 0.40
CA ALA A 161 -5.32 17.91 1.41
C ALA A 161 -3.97 18.60 1.14
N ARG A 162 -3.55 18.64 -0.12
CA ARG A 162 -2.32 19.33 -0.55
C ARG A 162 -2.37 20.83 -0.27
N SER A 163 -3.47 21.52 -0.58
CA SER A 163 -3.58 22.97 -0.36
C SER A 163 -3.33 23.38 1.09
N LYS A 164 -3.63 22.50 2.06
CA LYS A 164 -3.30 22.72 3.48
C LYS A 164 -1.80 22.61 3.77
N ILE A 165 -1.08 21.78 3.03
CA ILE A 165 0.35 21.56 3.21
C ILE A 165 1.15 22.64 2.46
N GLN A 166 0.58 23.21 1.41
CA GLN A 166 1.21 24.20 0.54
C GLN A 166 1.60 25.49 1.27
N SER A 167 0.89 25.86 2.35
CA SER A 167 1.28 26.97 3.22
C SER A 167 2.64 26.76 3.88
N ASP A 168 2.99 25.51 4.19
CA ASP A 168 4.22 25.15 4.90
C ASP A 168 5.35 24.70 3.97
N GLN A 169 5.00 24.20 2.78
CA GLN A 169 5.95 23.69 1.77
C GLN A 169 5.53 24.04 0.35
N PRO A 170 5.75 25.29 -0.10
CA PRO A 170 5.28 25.78 -1.40
C PRO A 170 5.83 24.99 -2.60
N HIS A 171 6.97 24.31 -2.47
CA HIS A 171 7.57 23.51 -3.54
C HIS A 171 6.97 22.10 -3.70
N CYS A 172 6.10 21.67 -2.78
CA CYS A 172 5.58 20.29 -2.72
C CYS A 172 4.42 20.01 -3.71
N PHE A 173 3.96 20.97 -4.55
CA PHE A 173 2.60 20.93 -5.08
C PHE A 173 2.37 21.32 -6.53
N THR A 174 3.40 21.40 -7.32
CA THR A 174 3.25 21.73 -8.76
C THR A 174 2.83 20.54 -9.63
N GLY A 175 2.57 19.34 -9.06
CA GLY A 175 2.43 18.10 -9.83
C GLY A 175 3.79 17.56 -10.34
N PHE A 176 4.82 18.36 -10.22
CA PHE A 176 6.22 18.07 -10.61
C PHE A 176 7.12 18.05 -9.37
N CYS A 177 6.63 17.52 -8.27
CA CYS A 177 7.40 17.43 -7.04
C CYS A 177 8.72 16.67 -7.31
N GLU A 178 9.85 17.31 -7.07
CA GLU A 178 11.20 16.77 -7.26
C GLU A 178 11.84 16.31 -5.93
N CYS A 179 11.02 16.10 -4.90
CA CYS A 179 11.55 15.63 -3.62
C CYS A 179 12.17 14.23 -3.74
N PRO A 180 13.08 13.85 -2.84
CA PRO A 180 13.77 12.54 -2.88
C PRO A 180 12.79 11.36 -2.92
N SER A 181 11.62 11.48 -2.27
CA SER A 181 10.59 10.43 -2.29
C SER A 181 9.98 10.21 -3.68
N VAL A 182 9.77 11.27 -4.46
CA VAL A 182 9.27 11.16 -5.85
C VAL A 182 10.37 10.62 -6.76
N ALA A 183 11.62 11.02 -6.54
CA ALA A 183 12.77 10.47 -7.25
C ALA A 183 12.89 8.95 -7.02
N ALA A 184 12.70 8.49 -5.78
CA ALA A 184 12.71 7.06 -5.45
C ALA A 184 11.63 6.25 -6.19
N LEU A 185 10.44 6.83 -6.45
CA LEU A 185 9.38 6.17 -7.24
C LEU A 185 9.75 5.97 -8.72
N ARG A 186 10.65 6.80 -9.24
CA ARG A 186 11.14 6.69 -10.62
C ARG A 186 12.31 5.71 -10.75
N THR A 187 12.88 5.28 -9.62
CA THR A 187 13.97 4.32 -9.57
C THR A 187 13.42 2.90 -9.57
N ALA A 188 14.11 1.99 -10.25
CA ALA A 188 13.81 0.57 -10.16
C ALA A 188 13.92 0.08 -8.71
N LEU A 189 13.05 -0.84 -8.32
CA LEU A 189 13.17 -1.46 -7.00
C LEU A 189 14.49 -2.25 -6.92
N PRO A 190 15.24 -2.14 -5.82
CA PRO A 190 16.46 -2.93 -5.64
C PRO A 190 16.18 -4.45 -5.77
N PRO A 191 17.03 -5.20 -6.48
CA PRO A 191 16.74 -6.61 -6.81
C PRO A 191 16.66 -7.54 -5.60
N GLU A 192 17.22 -7.14 -4.47
CA GLU A 192 17.11 -7.87 -3.21
C GLU A 192 15.76 -7.70 -2.50
N VAL A 193 14.91 -6.76 -2.94
CA VAL A 193 13.58 -6.51 -2.38
C VAL A 193 12.52 -7.14 -3.27
N ARG A 194 11.89 -8.21 -2.80
CA ARG A 194 10.80 -8.86 -3.53
C ARG A 194 9.56 -7.97 -3.56
N HIS A 195 8.83 -7.96 -4.68
CA HIS A 195 7.59 -7.20 -4.83
C HIS A 195 6.43 -8.09 -5.30
N CYS A 196 5.32 -7.98 -4.61
CA CYS A 196 4.03 -8.56 -5.01
C CYS A 196 2.98 -7.47 -5.11
N ALA A 197 2.42 -7.28 -6.29
CA ALA A 197 1.32 -6.34 -6.52
C ALA A 197 -0.01 -7.10 -6.58
N ILE A 198 -0.92 -6.79 -5.64
CA ILE A 198 -2.28 -7.33 -5.61
C ILE A 198 -3.23 -6.21 -6.04
N TYR A 199 -4.04 -6.46 -7.04
CA TYR A 199 -4.93 -5.48 -7.63
C TYR A 199 -6.30 -6.08 -7.98
N THR A 200 -7.27 -5.23 -8.24
CA THR A 200 -8.59 -5.65 -8.73
C THR A 200 -9.02 -4.82 -9.94
N LYS A 201 -9.51 -5.48 -10.99
CA LYS A 201 -10.08 -4.78 -12.16
C LYS A 201 -11.41 -4.10 -11.86
N THR A 202 -12.00 -4.38 -10.71
CA THR A 202 -13.24 -3.75 -10.24
C THR A 202 -12.98 -2.61 -9.25
N ASP A 203 -11.74 -2.13 -9.18
CA ASP A 203 -11.34 -0.97 -8.38
C ASP A 203 -12.19 0.27 -8.73
N GLY A 204 -12.82 0.88 -7.72
CA GLY A 204 -13.65 2.06 -7.87
C GLY A 204 -12.93 3.38 -7.58
N VAL A 205 -11.66 3.33 -7.22
CA VAL A 205 -10.86 4.47 -6.74
C VAL A 205 -9.72 4.83 -7.69
N VAL A 206 -8.89 3.83 -8.06
CA VAL A 206 -7.73 4.02 -8.93
C VAL A 206 -7.81 3.14 -10.18
N ASP A 207 -7.13 3.55 -11.24
CA ASP A 207 -6.93 2.70 -12.42
C ASP A 207 -6.02 1.54 -12.06
N TRP A 208 -6.53 0.32 -12.11
CA TRP A 208 -5.78 -0.88 -11.77
C TRP A 208 -4.50 -1.06 -12.60
N ASN A 209 -4.43 -0.52 -13.83
CA ASN A 209 -3.22 -0.55 -14.64
C ASN A 209 -2.05 0.21 -13.98
N ALA A 210 -2.35 1.22 -13.16
CA ALA A 210 -1.33 1.95 -12.41
C ALA A 210 -0.80 1.17 -11.20
N CYS A 211 -1.45 0.05 -10.84
CA CYS A 211 -1.08 -0.79 -9.70
C CYS A 211 -0.21 -2.00 -10.08
N LEU A 212 0.07 -2.21 -11.36
CA LEU A 212 0.84 -3.38 -11.83
C LEU A 212 2.32 -3.25 -11.48
N GLY A 213 2.87 -4.26 -10.81
CA GLY A 213 4.29 -4.41 -10.52
C GLY A 213 5.10 -4.90 -11.73
N ASP A 214 6.41 -4.88 -11.58
CA ASP A 214 7.32 -5.33 -12.64
C ASP A 214 7.49 -6.86 -12.64
N GLU A 215 7.29 -7.52 -11.50
CA GLU A 215 7.53 -8.96 -11.32
C GLU A 215 6.23 -9.74 -11.11
N THR A 216 5.71 -9.73 -9.89
CA THR A 216 4.57 -10.59 -9.50
C THR A 216 3.31 -9.78 -9.34
N ASN A 217 2.28 -10.14 -10.13
CA ASN A 217 0.99 -9.47 -10.13
C ASN A 217 -0.13 -10.48 -9.88
N HIS A 218 -0.99 -10.22 -8.88
CA HIS A 218 -2.16 -11.03 -8.58
C HIS A 218 -3.44 -10.22 -8.74
N GLU A 219 -4.29 -10.63 -9.67
CA GLU A 219 -5.64 -10.12 -9.79
C GLU A 219 -6.55 -10.82 -8.78
N VAL A 220 -7.27 -10.06 -7.97
CA VAL A 220 -8.29 -10.57 -7.05
C VAL A 220 -9.64 -9.90 -7.32
N LYS A 221 -10.73 -10.53 -6.86
CA LYS A 221 -12.06 -9.93 -6.91
C LYS A 221 -12.31 -9.06 -5.68
N GLY A 222 -12.93 -7.89 -5.89
CA GLY A 222 -13.29 -7.01 -4.78
C GLY A 222 -13.26 -5.54 -5.16
N THR A 223 -13.43 -4.68 -4.17
CA THR A 223 -13.33 -3.23 -4.32
C THR A 223 -11.94 -2.74 -3.91
N HIS A 224 -11.60 -1.51 -4.24
CA HIS A 224 -10.34 -0.89 -3.81
C HIS A 224 -10.19 -0.96 -2.28
N SER A 225 -11.19 -0.45 -1.57
CA SER A 225 -11.19 -0.44 -0.11
C SER A 225 -11.30 -1.85 0.47
N GLY A 226 -11.96 -2.77 -0.23
CA GLY A 226 -12.16 -4.15 0.19
C GLY A 226 -10.92 -5.03 0.11
N LEU A 227 -9.87 -4.65 -0.62
CA LEU A 227 -8.63 -5.43 -0.69
C LEU A 227 -8.05 -5.75 0.69
N VAL A 228 -8.16 -4.84 1.65
CA VAL A 228 -7.70 -5.04 3.03
C VAL A 228 -8.60 -6.03 3.81
N PHE A 229 -9.79 -6.31 3.30
CA PHE A 229 -10.79 -7.21 3.90
C PHE A 229 -11.12 -8.41 3.02
N SER A 230 -10.25 -8.76 2.08
CA SER A 230 -10.45 -9.87 1.16
C SER A 230 -9.83 -11.16 1.68
N ALA A 231 -10.63 -12.22 1.83
CA ALA A 231 -10.15 -13.55 2.21
C ALA A 231 -9.14 -14.11 1.20
N GLU A 232 -9.29 -13.78 -0.08
CA GLU A 232 -8.35 -14.17 -1.13
C GLU A 232 -6.99 -13.47 -0.94
N VAL A 233 -7.00 -12.17 -0.62
CA VAL A 233 -5.77 -11.43 -0.28
C VAL A 233 -5.09 -12.03 0.94
N TYR A 234 -5.83 -12.41 1.98
CA TYR A 234 -5.26 -13.02 3.20
C TYR A 234 -4.54 -14.35 2.88
N ARG A 235 -5.09 -15.18 2.00
CA ARG A 235 -4.40 -16.40 1.53
C ARG A 235 -3.13 -16.08 0.77
N LEU A 236 -3.20 -15.17 -0.19
CA LEU A 236 -2.02 -14.73 -0.96
C LEU A 236 -0.92 -14.17 -0.05
N LEU A 237 -1.29 -13.37 0.97
CA LEU A 237 -0.33 -12.86 1.94
C LEU A 237 0.34 -13.98 2.74
N ALA A 238 -0.42 -14.97 3.21
CA ALA A 238 0.12 -16.10 3.97
C ALA A 238 1.10 -16.95 3.14
N ASP A 239 0.79 -17.16 1.86
CA ASP A 239 1.65 -17.93 0.96
C ASP A 239 2.90 -17.16 0.56
N TRP A 240 2.76 -15.85 0.33
CA TRP A 240 3.84 -15.03 -0.21
C TRP A 240 4.89 -14.62 0.83
N LEU A 241 4.50 -14.54 2.09
CA LEU A 241 5.37 -14.17 3.22
C LEU A 241 6.25 -15.34 3.74
N GLN A 242 6.19 -16.53 3.14
CA GLN A 242 7.01 -17.69 3.51
C GLN A 242 8.50 -17.54 3.14
#